data_5c5a368596d4c083f8f79725bf2e9f79
#
_entry.id   5c5a368596d4c083f8f79725bf2e9f79
#
_cell.length_a   1.000
_cell.length_b   1.000
_cell.length_c   1.000
_cell.angle_alpha   90.00
_cell.angle_beta   90.00
_cell.angle_gamma   90.00
#
_symmetry.space_group_name_H-M   'P 1'
#
loop_
_entity.id
_entity.type
_entity.pdbx_description
1 polymer ?
#
loop_
_entity_poly.entity_id
_entity_poly.type
_entity_poly.pdbx_seq_one_letter_code
_entity_poly.pdbx_strand_id
1 'polypeptide(L)'
;MPRASNSLSNLALAAELQSRLLGQIPFTPTKSQERFAHVWSRFIVSDKPRCALVLRGYAGTGKTTAVGAVVRTLQDARQKCVLLAPTGRAAKVLAGHAGQDASTIHRHIYRPKRNAEGGMAYGLMPNRRTDTLFIVDEASMIGESGGLPSGSFQYRSLLDDLMEFVYSGHGCRLMLIGDDAQLPPVGASESPALQGSKLRNAFDLTLAEVTLDDVVRQELDSAILSNAHDLRMLMTLSDEHNSAPIPRFEPGQGLQRIFG
;
A
#
# COMPACT_ATOMS: atom_id res chain seq x y z
N MET A 1 36.42 9.16 3.84
CA MET A 1 35.41 10.18 4.18
C MET A 1 34.50 10.53 2.97
N PRO A 2 33.57 9.65 2.51
CA PRO A 2 32.58 10.04 1.50
C PRO A 2 31.13 10.08 2.03
N ARG A 3 30.84 9.80 3.30
CA ARG A 3 29.44 9.68 3.80
C ARG A 3 28.71 11.01 4.05
N ALA A 4 29.39 12.11 4.27
CA ALA A 4 28.76 13.39 4.59
C ALA A 4 28.22 14.12 3.33
N SER A 5 28.88 14.01 2.19
CA SER A 5 28.43 14.64 0.94
C SER A 5 27.17 13.98 0.35
N ASN A 6 27.05 12.65 0.50
CA ASN A 6 25.85 11.92 0.06
C ASN A 6 24.61 12.27 0.90
N SER A 7 24.78 12.49 2.21
CA SER A 7 23.64 12.80 3.08
C SER A 7 22.99 14.17 2.79
N LEU A 8 23.80 15.19 2.48
CA LEU A 8 23.29 16.53 2.11
C LEU A 8 22.61 16.50 0.73
N SER A 9 23.21 15.77 -0.22
CA SER A 9 22.61 15.55 -1.54
C SER A 9 21.25 14.82 -1.44
N ASN A 10 21.16 13.78 -0.61
CA ASN A 10 19.92 13.04 -0.40
C ASN A 10 18.85 13.89 0.28
N LEU A 11 19.21 14.79 1.20
CA LEU A 11 18.26 15.71 1.85
C LEU A 11 17.69 16.73 0.85
N ALA A 12 18.54 17.30 -0.01
CA ALA A 12 18.09 18.24 -1.05
C ALA A 12 17.16 17.53 -2.06
N LEU A 13 17.52 16.33 -2.49
CA LEU A 13 16.70 15.54 -3.40
C LEU A 13 15.36 15.13 -2.74
N ALA A 14 15.37 14.77 -1.45
CA ALA A 14 14.14 14.48 -0.72
C ALA A 14 13.21 15.70 -0.66
N ALA A 15 13.74 16.89 -0.39
CA ALA A 15 12.95 18.11 -0.36
C ALA A 15 12.34 18.45 -1.73
N GLU A 16 13.10 18.25 -2.80
CA GLU A 16 12.60 18.43 -4.17
C GLU A 16 11.48 17.42 -4.50
N LEU A 17 11.67 16.14 -4.21
CA LEU A 17 10.66 15.10 -4.42
C LEU A 17 9.40 15.34 -3.59
N GLN A 18 9.54 15.80 -2.35
CA GLN A 18 8.41 16.19 -1.49
C GLN A 18 7.59 17.31 -2.14
N SER A 19 8.24 18.38 -2.59
CA SER A 19 7.58 19.52 -3.25
C SER A 19 6.87 19.09 -4.54
N ARG A 20 7.52 18.26 -5.36
CA ARG A 20 6.93 17.72 -6.59
C ARG A 20 5.71 16.85 -6.29
N LEU A 21 5.78 15.95 -5.29
CA LEU A 21 4.67 15.10 -4.90
C LEU A 21 3.46 15.93 -4.46
N LEU A 22 3.67 16.93 -3.61
CA LEU A 22 2.60 17.82 -3.16
C LEU A 22 1.97 18.59 -4.32
N GLY A 23 2.77 19.03 -5.29
CA GLY A 23 2.29 19.66 -6.52
C GLY A 23 1.47 18.76 -7.45
N GLN A 24 1.57 17.43 -7.29
CA GLN A 24 0.76 16.46 -8.03
C GLN A 24 -0.61 16.18 -7.38
N ILE A 25 -0.87 16.67 -6.17
CA ILE A 25 -2.18 16.55 -5.51
C ILE A 25 -3.09 17.65 -6.06
N PRO A 26 -4.29 17.32 -6.59
CA PRO A 26 -5.12 18.29 -7.34
C PRO A 26 -5.88 19.29 -6.45
N PHE A 27 -5.70 19.23 -5.14
CA PHE A 27 -6.32 20.11 -4.14
C PHE A 27 -5.31 20.45 -3.05
N THR A 28 -5.69 21.33 -2.12
CA THR A 28 -4.83 21.64 -0.96
C THR A 28 -4.56 20.37 -0.14
N PRO A 29 -3.30 19.93 -0.01
CA PRO A 29 -2.97 18.74 0.76
C PRO A 29 -3.39 18.85 2.22
N THR A 30 -3.87 17.77 2.79
CA THR A 30 -4.13 17.67 4.22
C THR A 30 -2.81 17.50 4.99
N LYS A 31 -2.84 17.73 6.32
CA LYS A 31 -1.65 17.54 7.17
C LYS A 31 -1.08 16.12 7.09
N SER A 32 -1.95 15.10 7.01
CA SER A 32 -1.50 13.71 6.87
C SER A 32 -0.90 13.43 5.48
N GLN A 33 -1.38 14.08 4.42
CA GLN A 33 -0.79 14.01 3.10
C GLN A 33 0.58 14.73 3.03
N GLU A 34 0.74 15.83 3.73
CA GLU A 34 2.05 16.51 3.88
C GLU A 34 3.05 15.61 4.63
N ARG A 35 2.62 14.98 5.74
CA ARG A 35 3.45 13.98 6.45
C ARG A 35 3.82 12.82 5.55
N PHE A 36 2.86 12.29 4.78
CA PHE A 36 3.13 11.24 3.81
C PHE A 36 4.19 11.66 2.79
N ALA A 37 4.05 12.84 2.17
CA ALA A 37 5.01 13.34 1.20
C ALA A 37 6.42 13.47 1.80
N HIS A 38 6.53 13.95 3.05
CA HIS A 38 7.79 14.03 3.77
C HIS A 38 8.43 12.66 4.02
N VAL A 39 7.65 11.68 4.51
CA VAL A 39 8.15 10.33 4.79
C VAL A 39 8.51 9.60 3.51
N TRP A 40 7.65 9.69 2.48
CA TRP A 40 7.86 9.05 1.18
C TRP A 40 9.13 9.56 0.48
N SER A 41 9.35 10.86 0.46
CA SER A 41 10.54 11.45 -0.19
C SER A 41 11.83 10.94 0.45
N ARG A 42 11.87 10.84 1.78
CA ARG A 42 13.03 10.29 2.52
C ARG A 42 13.20 8.78 2.29
N PHE A 43 12.10 8.06 2.20
CA PHE A 43 12.12 6.63 1.87
C PHE A 43 12.71 6.38 0.48
N ILE A 44 12.34 7.18 -0.53
CA ILE A 44 12.83 7.01 -1.91
C ILE A 44 14.33 7.26 -2.04
N VAL A 45 14.87 8.23 -1.31
CA VAL A 45 16.31 8.57 -1.38
C VAL A 45 17.17 7.80 -0.38
N SER A 46 16.59 6.90 0.40
CA SER A 46 17.29 6.15 1.44
C SER A 46 18.32 5.19 0.83
N ASP A 47 19.54 5.20 1.33
CA ASP A 47 20.60 4.25 0.94
C ASP A 47 20.55 2.92 1.73
N LYS A 48 19.56 2.78 2.63
CA LYS A 48 19.42 1.57 3.44
C LYS A 48 18.95 0.39 2.58
N PRO A 49 19.44 -0.81 2.85
CA PRO A 49 18.96 -2.01 2.17
C PRO A 49 17.54 -2.36 2.60
N ARG A 50 16.83 -3.10 1.74
CA ARG A 50 15.51 -3.67 2.03
C ARG A 50 14.52 -2.66 2.61
N CYS A 51 14.47 -1.45 2.00
CA CYS A 51 13.53 -0.41 2.42
C CYS A 51 12.10 -0.75 2.01
N ALA A 52 11.17 -0.57 2.96
CA ALA A 52 9.72 -0.61 2.70
C ALA A 52 9.02 0.60 3.34
N LEU A 53 7.87 0.96 2.78
CA LEU A 53 6.94 1.96 3.30
C LEU A 53 5.56 1.34 3.42
N VAL A 54 4.93 1.47 4.58
CA VAL A 54 3.51 1.14 4.80
C VAL A 54 2.72 2.43 4.88
N LEU A 55 1.77 2.59 3.96
CA LEU A 55 0.79 3.66 3.96
C LEU A 55 -0.56 3.10 4.39
N ARG A 56 -1.02 3.51 5.56
CA ARG A 56 -2.36 3.18 6.06
C ARG A 56 -3.29 4.36 5.85
N GLY A 57 -4.56 4.08 5.77
CA GLY A 57 -5.59 5.11 5.76
C GLY A 57 -6.95 4.52 5.52
N TYR A 58 -7.96 5.19 6.02
CA TYR A 58 -9.35 4.77 5.86
C TYR A 58 -9.90 5.13 4.48
N ALA A 59 -11.11 4.65 4.17
CA ALA A 59 -11.84 5.13 3.00
C ALA A 59 -12.00 6.66 3.07
N GLY A 60 -11.84 7.35 1.94
CA GLY A 60 -11.97 8.80 1.88
C GLY A 60 -10.78 9.63 2.38
N THR A 61 -9.68 9.01 2.83
CA THR A 61 -8.48 9.74 3.28
C THR A 61 -7.53 10.12 2.13
N GLY A 62 -7.86 9.75 0.90
CA GLY A 62 -7.08 10.12 -0.27
C GLY A 62 -5.91 9.19 -0.60
N LYS A 63 -5.92 7.91 -0.14
CA LYS A 63 -4.89 6.91 -0.51
C LYS A 63 -4.67 6.82 -2.01
N THR A 64 -5.74 6.68 -2.77
CA THR A 64 -5.70 6.57 -4.24
C THR A 64 -5.11 7.81 -4.89
N THR A 65 -5.46 9.00 -4.39
CA THR A 65 -4.88 10.28 -4.84
C THR A 65 -3.38 10.34 -4.55
N ALA A 66 -2.97 9.92 -3.35
CA ALA A 66 -1.56 9.86 -2.96
C ALA A 66 -0.77 8.92 -3.86
N VAL A 67 -1.32 7.74 -4.19
CA VAL A 67 -0.69 6.80 -5.14
C VAL A 67 -0.54 7.42 -6.53
N GLY A 68 -1.59 8.03 -7.05
CA GLY A 68 -1.53 8.72 -8.34
C GLY A 68 -0.48 9.83 -8.36
N ALA A 69 -0.37 10.61 -7.27
CA ALA A 69 0.66 11.64 -7.13
C ALA A 69 2.07 11.04 -7.09
N VAL A 70 2.28 9.93 -6.36
CA VAL A 70 3.55 9.18 -6.34
C VAL A 70 3.93 8.73 -7.74
N VAL A 71 3.01 8.08 -8.47
CA VAL A 71 3.29 7.56 -9.82
C VAL A 71 3.69 8.68 -10.77
N ARG A 72 2.93 9.78 -10.82
CA ARG A 72 3.28 10.94 -11.64
C ARG A 72 4.62 11.54 -11.27
N THR A 73 4.92 11.69 -9.97
CA THR A 73 6.22 12.21 -9.50
C THR A 73 7.37 11.32 -9.94
N LEU A 74 7.21 9.99 -9.88
CA LEU A 74 8.22 9.03 -10.34
C LEU A 74 8.40 9.06 -11.85
N GLN A 75 7.32 9.20 -12.63
CA GLN A 75 7.36 9.35 -14.09
C GLN A 75 8.13 10.62 -14.49
N ASP A 76 7.82 11.76 -13.84
CA ASP A 76 8.54 13.02 -14.08
C ASP A 76 10.03 12.93 -13.73
N ALA A 77 10.36 12.17 -12.69
CA ALA A 77 11.73 11.89 -12.28
C ALA A 77 12.41 10.77 -13.09
N ARG A 78 11.71 10.16 -14.08
CA ARG A 78 12.17 9.00 -14.87
C ARG A 78 12.56 7.80 -13.99
N GLN A 79 11.92 7.66 -12.84
CA GLN A 79 12.12 6.55 -11.94
C GLN A 79 11.13 5.41 -12.24
N LYS A 80 11.60 4.17 -12.10
CA LYS A 80 10.80 2.98 -12.42
C LYS A 80 9.87 2.66 -11.26
N CYS A 81 8.60 2.41 -11.56
CA CYS A 81 7.67 1.82 -10.61
C CYS A 81 6.83 0.70 -11.26
N VAL A 82 6.33 -0.19 -10.43
CA VAL A 82 5.45 -1.31 -10.78
C VAL A 82 4.26 -1.26 -9.87
N LEU A 83 3.06 -1.29 -10.46
CA LEU A 83 1.80 -1.25 -9.72
C LEU A 83 1.22 -2.67 -9.62
N LEU A 84 0.93 -3.08 -8.40
CA LEU A 84 0.42 -4.40 -8.08
C LEU A 84 -0.81 -4.30 -7.19
N ALA A 85 -1.69 -5.31 -7.27
CA ALA A 85 -2.81 -5.47 -6.36
C ALA A 85 -3.10 -6.97 -6.12
N PRO A 86 -3.78 -7.36 -5.04
CA PRO A 86 -4.12 -8.75 -4.78
C PRO A 86 -5.08 -9.36 -5.80
N THR A 87 -6.00 -8.55 -6.35
CA THR A 87 -7.06 -9.00 -7.27
C THR A 87 -7.03 -8.28 -8.61
N GLY A 88 -7.59 -8.90 -9.66
CA GLY A 88 -7.69 -8.28 -10.97
C GLY A 88 -8.56 -7.02 -11.00
N ARG A 89 -9.63 -6.98 -10.17
CA ARG A 89 -10.48 -5.80 -10.02
C ARG A 89 -9.71 -4.64 -9.40
N ALA A 90 -9.00 -4.88 -8.30
CA ALA A 90 -8.18 -3.87 -7.65
C ALA A 90 -7.07 -3.36 -8.58
N ALA A 91 -6.39 -4.25 -9.33
CA ALA A 91 -5.38 -3.86 -10.31
C ALA A 91 -5.96 -2.94 -11.40
N LYS A 92 -7.17 -3.24 -11.91
CA LYS A 92 -7.83 -2.41 -12.92
C LYS A 92 -8.18 -1.01 -12.38
N VAL A 93 -8.68 -0.94 -11.15
CA VAL A 93 -8.99 0.32 -10.48
C VAL A 93 -7.72 1.15 -10.26
N LEU A 94 -6.67 0.51 -9.74
CA LEU A 94 -5.36 1.14 -9.52
C LEU A 94 -4.79 1.70 -10.82
N ALA A 95 -4.82 0.93 -11.91
CA ALA A 95 -4.35 1.39 -13.23
C ALA A 95 -5.10 2.64 -13.72
N GLY A 96 -6.42 2.65 -13.57
CA GLY A 96 -7.25 3.79 -13.97
C GLY A 96 -6.92 5.09 -13.20
N HIS A 97 -6.67 4.98 -11.90
CA HIS A 97 -6.34 6.15 -11.07
C HIS A 97 -4.88 6.62 -11.23
N ALA A 98 -3.97 5.69 -11.44
CA ALA A 98 -2.54 5.99 -11.55
C ALA A 98 -2.13 6.43 -12.97
N GLY A 99 -2.96 6.16 -13.98
CA GLY A 99 -2.60 6.42 -15.40
C GLY A 99 -1.44 5.53 -15.89
N GLN A 100 -1.24 4.37 -15.27
CA GLN A 100 -0.18 3.42 -15.57
C GLN A 100 -0.70 1.98 -15.41
N ASP A 101 -0.22 1.06 -16.22
CA ASP A 101 -0.60 -0.35 -16.15
C ASP A 101 -0.30 -0.94 -14.76
N ALA A 102 -1.26 -1.70 -14.25
CA ALA A 102 -1.15 -2.48 -13.03
C ALA A 102 -1.49 -3.93 -13.28
N SER A 103 -0.93 -4.83 -12.47
CA SER A 103 -1.21 -6.26 -12.57
C SER A 103 -1.51 -6.87 -11.20
N THR A 104 -2.02 -8.09 -11.18
CA THR A 104 -2.10 -8.82 -9.91
C THR A 104 -0.72 -9.26 -9.46
N ILE A 105 -0.51 -9.35 -8.13
CA ILE A 105 0.72 -9.86 -7.54
C ILE A 105 1.06 -11.21 -8.18
N HIS A 106 0.09 -12.15 -8.18
CA HIS A 106 0.27 -13.50 -8.73
C HIS A 106 0.77 -13.48 -10.18
N ARG A 107 0.12 -12.72 -11.05
CA ARG A 107 0.52 -12.62 -12.46
C ARG A 107 1.91 -12.04 -12.64
N HIS A 108 2.34 -11.18 -11.72
CA HIS A 108 3.61 -10.48 -11.81
C HIS A 108 4.78 -11.30 -11.31
N ILE A 109 4.60 -12.09 -10.22
CA ILE A 109 5.72 -12.77 -9.55
C ILE A 109 5.81 -14.26 -9.91
N TYR A 110 4.75 -14.87 -10.43
CA TYR A 110 4.75 -16.30 -10.77
C TYR A 110 4.66 -16.57 -12.26
N ARG A 111 5.19 -17.72 -12.66
CA ARG A 111 5.02 -18.28 -14.00
C ARG A 111 4.83 -19.80 -13.96
N PRO A 112 4.17 -20.37 -14.97
CA PRO A 112 4.09 -21.82 -15.11
C PRO A 112 5.48 -22.44 -15.24
N LYS A 113 5.74 -23.51 -14.51
CA LYS A 113 6.96 -24.31 -14.54
C LYS A 113 6.58 -25.78 -14.58
N ARG A 114 7.24 -26.57 -15.42
CA ARG A 114 7.06 -28.05 -15.38
C ARG A 114 7.78 -28.59 -14.14
N ASN A 115 7.09 -29.44 -13.38
CA ASN A 115 7.71 -30.19 -12.29
C ASN A 115 8.44 -31.41 -12.83
N ALA A 116 9.21 -32.08 -11.97
CA ALA A 116 9.97 -33.30 -12.35
C ALA A 116 9.09 -34.47 -12.80
N GLU A 117 7.81 -34.48 -12.40
CA GLU A 117 6.81 -35.51 -12.72
C GLU A 117 6.02 -35.21 -14.00
N GLY A 118 6.40 -34.15 -14.75
CA GLY A 118 5.74 -33.77 -16.00
C GLY A 118 4.46 -32.93 -15.82
N GLY A 119 4.03 -32.67 -14.58
CA GLY A 119 2.89 -31.80 -14.27
C GLY A 119 3.24 -30.31 -14.40
N MET A 120 2.20 -29.46 -14.43
CA MET A 120 2.35 -28.01 -14.39
C MET A 120 2.30 -27.53 -12.94
N ALA A 121 3.34 -26.84 -12.53
CA ALA A 121 3.40 -26.10 -11.27
C ALA A 121 3.67 -24.62 -11.55
N TYR A 122 3.47 -23.77 -10.56
CA TYR A 122 3.88 -22.38 -10.66
C TYR A 122 5.17 -22.17 -9.84
N GLY A 123 6.05 -21.34 -10.32
CA GLY A 123 7.27 -20.98 -9.63
C GLY A 123 7.48 -19.50 -9.58
N LEU A 124 8.16 -19.04 -8.53
CA LEU A 124 8.55 -17.64 -8.40
C LEU A 124 9.50 -17.25 -9.54
N MET A 125 9.24 -16.13 -10.18
CA MET A 125 10.12 -15.59 -11.21
C MET A 125 11.33 -14.90 -10.58
N PRO A 126 12.51 -14.89 -11.25
CA PRO A 126 13.59 -14.02 -10.84
C PRO A 126 13.21 -12.56 -11.10
N ASN A 127 13.43 -11.70 -10.12
CA ASN A 127 13.30 -10.26 -10.31
C ASN A 127 14.55 -9.71 -11.01
N ARG A 128 14.42 -9.33 -12.27
CA ARG A 128 15.49 -8.73 -13.07
C ARG A 128 15.47 -7.20 -13.07
N ARG A 129 14.62 -6.58 -12.23
CA ARG A 129 14.49 -5.14 -12.14
C ARG A 129 15.56 -4.56 -11.24
N THR A 130 15.95 -3.33 -11.54
CA THR A 130 16.89 -2.54 -10.76
C THR A 130 16.26 -1.21 -10.41
N ASP A 131 16.54 -0.71 -9.21
CA ASP A 131 16.12 0.63 -8.74
C ASP A 131 14.64 0.92 -8.99
N THR A 132 13.79 -0.07 -8.67
CA THR A 132 12.37 -0.05 -8.99
C THR A 132 11.55 -0.01 -7.69
N LEU A 133 10.58 0.91 -7.63
CA LEU A 133 9.57 0.92 -6.57
C LEU A 133 8.40 0.00 -6.95
N PHE A 134 8.15 -1.02 -6.15
CA PHE A 134 6.94 -1.82 -6.23
C PHE A 134 5.89 -1.20 -5.31
N ILE A 135 4.73 -0.87 -5.86
CA ILE A 135 3.59 -0.30 -5.13
C ILE A 135 2.49 -1.35 -5.13
N VAL A 136 2.06 -1.76 -3.94
CA VAL A 136 1.00 -2.76 -3.76
C VAL A 136 -0.16 -2.06 -3.08
N ASP A 137 -1.25 -1.90 -3.81
CA ASP A 137 -2.51 -1.39 -3.27
C ASP A 137 -3.38 -2.54 -2.75
N GLU A 138 -4.32 -2.24 -1.85
CA GLU A 138 -5.18 -3.20 -1.15
C GLU A 138 -4.37 -4.29 -0.41
N ALA A 139 -3.23 -3.92 0.17
CA ALA A 139 -2.35 -4.85 0.88
C ALA A 139 -3.04 -5.51 2.09
N SER A 140 -4.12 -4.90 2.63
CA SER A 140 -4.98 -5.49 3.67
C SER A 140 -5.53 -6.87 3.30
N MET A 141 -5.67 -7.18 2.01
CA MET A 141 -6.16 -8.47 1.52
C MET A 141 -5.07 -9.56 1.44
N ILE A 142 -3.80 -9.24 1.68
CA ILE A 142 -2.70 -10.22 1.62
C ILE A 142 -2.66 -10.99 2.93
N GLY A 143 -3.03 -12.29 2.87
CA GLY A 143 -3.01 -13.21 3.99
C GLY A 143 -1.72 -14.03 4.09
N GLU A 144 -1.60 -14.82 5.16
CA GLU A 144 -0.54 -15.83 5.34
C GLU A 144 -0.79 -17.10 4.53
N SER A 145 -2.04 -17.34 4.13
CA SER A 145 -2.45 -18.45 3.27
C SER A 145 -2.63 -17.96 1.83
N GLY A 146 -2.42 -18.82 0.86
CA GLY A 146 -2.67 -18.51 -0.56
C GLY A 146 -1.43 -18.36 -1.43
N GLY A 147 -0.26 -18.65 -0.89
CA GLY A 147 0.92 -18.92 -1.70
C GLY A 147 0.75 -20.21 -2.51
N LEU A 148 1.53 -20.38 -3.54
CA LEU A 148 1.48 -21.57 -4.38
C LEU A 148 1.91 -22.81 -3.60
N PRO A 149 1.31 -24.00 -3.88
CA PRO A 149 1.81 -25.24 -3.36
C PRO A 149 3.25 -25.43 -3.86
N SER A 150 4.23 -25.32 -2.98
CA SER A 150 5.54 -25.88 -3.28
C SER A 150 5.44 -27.39 -3.01
N GLY A 151 5.91 -28.23 -3.95
CA GLY A 151 5.73 -29.68 -3.97
C GLY A 151 6.23 -30.49 -2.77
N SER A 152 6.47 -29.87 -1.65
CA SER A 152 6.72 -30.47 -0.33
C SER A 152 5.96 -29.66 0.70
N PHE A 153 4.77 -30.06 1.07
CA PHE A 153 3.93 -29.76 2.25
C PHE A 153 4.10 -28.44 3.03
N GLN A 154 4.87 -27.47 2.57
CA GLN A 154 5.00 -26.12 3.15
C GLN A 154 4.38 -25.11 2.20
N TYR A 155 3.18 -24.65 2.53
CA TYR A 155 2.55 -23.51 1.86
C TYR A 155 3.33 -22.24 2.24
N ARG A 156 4.05 -21.67 1.28
CA ARG A 156 4.60 -20.32 1.45
C ARG A 156 3.47 -19.31 1.35
N SER A 157 3.52 -18.25 2.14
CA SER A 157 2.53 -17.18 2.01
C SER A 157 2.81 -16.33 0.76
N LEU A 158 1.75 -15.71 0.22
CA LEU A 158 1.90 -14.75 -0.86
C LEU A 158 2.80 -13.57 -0.45
N LEU A 159 2.78 -13.21 0.83
CA LEU A 159 3.62 -12.14 1.38
C LEU A 159 5.11 -12.56 1.34
N ASP A 160 5.44 -13.80 1.73
CA ASP A 160 6.82 -14.31 1.68
C ASP A 160 7.38 -14.28 0.25
N ASP A 161 6.58 -14.76 -0.70
CA ASP A 161 6.97 -14.79 -2.12
C ASP A 161 7.10 -13.39 -2.70
N LEU A 162 6.24 -12.45 -2.32
CA LEU A 162 6.35 -11.04 -2.71
C LEU A 162 7.64 -10.41 -2.17
N MET A 163 7.95 -10.65 -0.89
CA MET A 163 9.17 -10.13 -0.26
C MET A 163 10.43 -10.71 -0.91
N GLU A 164 10.46 -12.03 -1.13
CA GLU A 164 11.57 -12.66 -1.84
C GLU A 164 11.72 -12.10 -3.25
N PHE A 165 10.62 -11.99 -4.00
CA PHE A 165 10.64 -11.44 -5.35
C PHE A 165 11.20 -10.03 -5.38
N VAL A 166 10.61 -9.10 -4.59
CA VAL A 166 11.00 -7.69 -4.61
C VAL A 166 12.47 -7.52 -4.26
N TYR A 167 12.92 -8.13 -3.17
CA TYR A 167 14.27 -7.92 -2.64
C TYR A 167 15.35 -8.84 -3.24
N SER A 168 14.99 -9.72 -4.17
CA SER A 168 15.96 -10.37 -5.06
C SER A 168 16.44 -9.44 -6.19
N GLY A 169 15.71 -8.36 -6.47
CA GLY A 169 16.13 -7.32 -7.40
C GLY A 169 17.09 -6.31 -6.75
N HIS A 170 17.99 -5.75 -7.52
CA HIS A 170 18.97 -4.79 -7.02
C HIS A 170 18.33 -3.40 -6.81
N GLY A 171 18.49 -2.79 -5.63
CA GLY A 171 17.97 -1.44 -5.35
C GLY A 171 16.44 -1.33 -5.33
N CYS A 172 15.72 -2.46 -5.33
CA CYS A 172 14.27 -2.45 -5.34
C CYS A 172 13.71 -2.10 -3.96
N ARG A 173 12.56 -1.41 -3.96
CA ARG A 173 11.82 -0.97 -2.76
C ARG A 173 10.38 -1.39 -2.86
N LEU A 174 9.71 -1.47 -1.71
CA LEU A 174 8.31 -1.87 -1.60
C LEU A 174 7.50 -0.79 -0.89
N MET A 175 6.33 -0.46 -1.43
CA MET A 175 5.32 0.36 -0.77
C MET A 175 4.02 -0.44 -0.67
N LEU A 176 3.57 -0.70 0.54
CA LEU A 176 2.33 -1.41 0.85
C LEU A 176 1.27 -0.39 1.26
N ILE A 177 0.09 -0.47 0.68
CA ILE A 177 -1.01 0.47 0.92
C ILE A 177 -2.24 -0.33 1.30
N GLY A 178 -2.89 0.06 2.38
CA GLY A 178 -4.08 -0.63 2.85
C GLY A 178 -4.88 0.16 3.86
N ASP A 179 -5.95 -0.47 4.30
CA ASP A 179 -6.89 0.05 5.29
C ASP A 179 -7.00 -0.97 6.42
N ASP A 180 -6.54 -0.61 7.62
CA ASP A 180 -6.58 -1.51 8.80
C ASP A 180 -8.02 -1.76 9.28
N ALA A 181 -9.00 -0.95 8.87
CA ALA A 181 -10.40 -1.16 9.19
C ALA A 181 -11.15 -2.04 8.17
N GLN A 182 -10.51 -2.42 7.07
CA GLN A 182 -11.06 -3.44 6.18
C GLN A 182 -10.97 -4.82 6.82
N LEU A 183 -11.87 -5.72 6.39
CA LEU A 183 -11.85 -7.10 6.85
C LEU A 183 -10.49 -7.73 6.56
N PRO A 184 -9.85 -8.32 7.58
CA PRO A 184 -8.58 -9.01 7.38
C PRO A 184 -8.76 -10.25 6.49
N PRO A 185 -7.67 -10.81 5.97
CA PRO A 185 -7.74 -12.07 5.24
C PRO A 185 -8.40 -13.18 6.04
N VAL A 186 -9.06 -14.12 5.35
CA VAL A 186 -9.77 -15.23 6.00
C VAL A 186 -8.83 -16.00 6.94
N GLY A 187 -9.24 -16.10 8.22
CA GLY A 187 -8.48 -16.80 9.26
C GLY A 187 -7.42 -15.95 9.96
N ALA A 188 -7.32 -14.66 9.68
CA ALA A 188 -6.43 -13.73 10.37
C ALA A 188 -7.24 -12.66 11.13
N SER A 189 -6.72 -12.19 12.26
CA SER A 189 -7.27 -11.05 13.01
C SER A 189 -6.84 -9.70 12.43
N GLU A 190 -5.70 -9.67 11.75
CA GLU A 190 -5.11 -8.48 11.13
C GLU A 190 -4.39 -8.87 9.83
N SER A 191 -4.18 -7.90 8.93
CA SER A 191 -3.40 -8.15 7.72
C SER A 191 -1.90 -8.20 8.04
N PRO A 192 -1.20 -9.33 7.77
CA PRO A 192 0.24 -9.44 8.00
C PRO A 192 1.05 -8.45 7.18
N ALA A 193 0.55 -8.04 6.02
CA ALA A 193 1.21 -7.08 5.12
C ALA A 193 1.18 -5.64 5.63
N LEU A 194 0.34 -5.34 6.62
CA LEU A 194 0.26 -4.01 7.25
C LEU A 194 0.86 -4.01 8.66
N GLN A 195 1.22 -5.15 9.24
CA GLN A 195 1.84 -5.24 10.57
C GLN A 195 3.32 -4.85 10.53
N GLY A 196 3.64 -3.63 10.97
CA GLY A 196 5.01 -3.12 10.94
C GLY A 196 6.00 -3.94 11.75
N SER A 197 5.61 -4.46 12.92
CA SER A 197 6.45 -5.35 13.74
C SER A 197 6.79 -6.64 13.01
N LYS A 198 5.80 -7.28 12.38
CA LYS A 198 6.00 -8.49 11.58
C LYS A 198 6.91 -8.24 10.39
N LEU A 199 6.67 -7.15 9.64
CA LEU A 199 7.48 -6.79 8.48
C LEU A 199 8.95 -6.55 8.85
N ARG A 200 9.22 -5.88 9.99
CA ARG A 200 10.60 -5.68 10.48
C ARG A 200 11.26 -6.99 10.90
N ASN A 201 10.56 -7.79 11.70
CA ASN A 201 11.18 -8.95 12.35
C ASN A 201 11.28 -10.17 11.41
N ALA A 202 10.25 -10.44 10.61
CA ALA A 202 10.24 -11.62 9.73
C ALA A 202 11.06 -11.40 8.44
N PHE A 203 11.14 -10.15 7.95
CA PHE A 203 11.76 -9.86 6.65
C PHE A 203 12.98 -8.95 6.72
N ASP A 204 13.42 -8.56 7.92
CA ASP A 204 14.57 -7.66 8.15
C ASP A 204 14.46 -6.35 7.32
N LEU A 205 13.27 -5.71 7.38
CA LEU A 205 13.01 -4.50 6.61
C LEU A 205 13.39 -3.22 7.36
N THR A 206 14.03 -2.30 6.66
CA THR A 206 14.05 -0.90 7.04
C THR A 206 12.69 -0.29 6.69
N LEU A 207 11.80 -0.16 7.68
CA LEU A 207 10.41 0.19 7.49
C LEU A 207 10.12 1.63 7.89
N ALA A 208 9.50 2.38 6.97
CA ALA A 208 8.81 3.63 7.25
C ALA A 208 7.30 3.36 7.29
N GLU A 209 6.59 4.06 8.18
CA GLU A 209 5.15 3.92 8.34
C GLU A 209 4.50 5.30 8.41
N VAL A 210 3.35 5.44 7.75
CA VAL A 210 2.56 6.68 7.80
C VAL A 210 1.08 6.36 7.62
N THR A 211 0.24 7.11 8.32
CA THR A 211 -1.23 6.98 8.25
C THR A 211 -1.83 8.26 7.69
N LEU A 212 -2.76 8.11 6.75
CA LEU A 212 -3.65 9.17 6.31
C LEU A 212 -4.91 9.11 7.19
N ASP A 213 -5.04 10.07 8.07
CA ASP A 213 -6.11 10.17 9.08
C ASP A 213 -7.08 11.32 8.82
N ASP A 214 -6.71 12.27 7.96
CA ASP A 214 -7.59 13.37 7.59
C ASP A 214 -8.57 12.91 6.48
N VAL A 215 -9.87 13.17 6.65
CA VAL A 215 -10.87 12.96 5.60
C VAL A 215 -10.82 14.13 4.61
N VAL A 216 -10.73 13.83 3.32
CA VAL A 216 -10.71 14.88 2.28
C VAL A 216 -12.10 15.52 2.17
N ARG A 217 -12.21 16.83 2.38
CA ARG A 217 -13.48 17.59 2.47
C ARG A 217 -14.46 17.38 1.31
N GLN A 218 -13.98 17.06 0.11
CA GLN A 218 -14.84 16.79 -1.05
C GLN A 218 -15.70 15.53 -0.92
N GLU A 219 -15.37 14.64 0.01
CA GLU A 219 -16.10 13.40 0.27
C GLU A 219 -17.03 13.50 1.48
N LEU A 220 -16.93 14.59 2.27
CA LEU A 220 -17.79 14.82 3.45
C LEU A 220 -19.28 15.03 3.10
N ASP A 221 -19.60 15.38 1.84
CA ASP A 221 -20.98 15.48 1.38
C ASP A 221 -21.64 14.08 1.15
N SER A 222 -20.87 13.01 1.25
CA SER A 222 -21.40 11.65 1.19
C SER A 222 -21.78 11.16 2.60
N ALA A 223 -23.07 11.02 2.85
CA ALA A 223 -23.56 10.45 4.12
C ALA A 223 -23.00 9.04 4.41
N ILE A 224 -22.63 8.28 3.37
CA ILE A 224 -22.00 6.96 3.53
C ILE A 224 -20.61 7.12 4.16
N LEU A 225 -19.83 8.09 3.73
CA LEU A 225 -18.49 8.33 4.26
C LEU A 225 -18.51 8.96 5.65
N SER A 226 -19.47 9.87 5.91
CA SER A 226 -19.69 10.42 7.24
C SER A 226 -20.06 9.32 8.22
N ASN A 227 -21.05 8.50 7.90
CA ASN A 227 -21.48 7.37 8.75
C ASN A 227 -20.35 6.34 8.95
N ALA A 228 -19.53 6.07 7.94
CA ALA A 228 -18.37 5.18 8.05
C ALA A 228 -17.28 5.77 8.95
N HIS A 229 -17.08 7.09 8.93
CA HIS A 229 -16.15 7.78 9.82
C HIS A 229 -16.62 7.71 11.27
N ASP A 230 -17.91 8.02 11.52
CA ASP A 230 -18.50 8.00 12.86
C ASP A 230 -18.46 6.59 13.48
N LEU A 231 -18.75 5.57 12.66
CA LEU A 231 -18.64 4.18 13.09
C LEU A 231 -17.22 3.81 13.55
N ARG A 232 -16.20 4.28 12.82
CA ARG A 232 -14.79 4.03 13.17
C ARG A 232 -14.36 4.77 14.43
N MET A 233 -14.78 6.01 14.59
CA MET A 233 -14.52 6.76 15.83
C MET A 233 -15.09 6.01 17.05
N LEU A 234 -16.29 5.45 16.91
CA LEU A 234 -16.91 4.63 17.95
C LEU A 234 -16.15 3.33 18.22
N MET A 235 -15.64 2.66 17.19
CA MET A 235 -14.80 1.45 17.33
C MET A 235 -13.50 1.76 18.09
N THR A 236 -12.85 2.87 17.80
CA THR A 236 -11.61 3.30 18.50
C THR A 236 -11.88 3.63 19.98
N LEU A 237 -13.04 4.22 20.29
CA LEU A 237 -13.44 4.53 21.67
C LEU A 237 -13.91 3.28 22.45
N SER A 238 -14.40 2.24 21.78
CA SER A 238 -14.86 1.00 22.41
C SER A 238 -13.72 0.11 22.90
N ASP A 239 -12.53 0.23 22.36
CA ASP A 239 -11.34 -0.48 22.85
C ASP A 239 -10.88 0.04 24.24
N GLU A 240 -11.28 1.25 24.62
CA GLU A 240 -10.97 1.84 25.92
C GLU A 240 -12.07 1.66 26.97
N HIS A 241 -13.31 1.39 26.57
CA HIS A 241 -14.46 1.28 27.48
C HIS A 241 -15.43 0.17 27.04
N ASN A 242 -15.75 -0.74 27.90
CA ASN A 242 -16.53 -1.97 27.68
C ASN A 242 -18.02 -1.78 27.26
N SER A 243 -18.41 -0.61 26.77
CA SER A 243 -19.75 -0.30 26.24
C SER A 243 -19.69 0.72 25.12
N ALA A 244 -19.65 0.23 23.88
CA ALA A 244 -19.75 1.12 22.71
C ALA A 244 -21.18 1.68 22.59
N PRO A 245 -21.35 3.01 22.37
CA PRO A 245 -22.65 3.58 22.04
C PRO A 245 -23.14 3.05 20.68
N ILE A 246 -24.44 2.83 20.57
CA ILE A 246 -25.05 2.38 19.31
C ILE A 246 -24.91 3.52 18.28
N PRO A 247 -24.30 3.27 17.12
CA PRO A 247 -24.15 4.30 16.09
C PRO A 247 -25.52 4.74 15.56
N ARG A 248 -25.73 6.05 15.43
CA ARG A 248 -26.88 6.62 14.75
C ARG A 248 -26.46 7.00 13.34
N PHE A 249 -27.10 6.38 12.34
CA PHE A 249 -26.84 6.68 10.93
C PHE A 249 -27.78 7.78 10.45
N GLU A 250 -27.23 8.82 9.84
CA GLU A 250 -28.01 9.84 9.17
C GLU A 250 -28.31 9.41 7.72
N PRO A 251 -29.58 9.43 7.27
CA PRO A 251 -29.91 9.16 5.88
C PRO A 251 -29.41 10.31 5.00
N GLY A 252 -28.53 10.01 4.05
CA GLY A 252 -28.05 11.00 3.09
C GLY A 252 -29.14 11.48 2.15
N GLN A 253 -29.03 12.71 1.67
CA GLN A 253 -29.98 13.33 0.73
C GLN A 253 -30.21 12.53 -0.58
N GLY A 254 -29.30 11.60 -0.92
CA GLY A 254 -29.44 10.72 -2.09
C GLY A 254 -30.45 9.57 -1.94
N LEU A 255 -30.80 9.15 -0.72
CA LEU A 255 -31.73 8.06 -0.47
C LEU A 255 -33.19 8.46 -0.61
N GLN A 256 -33.52 9.74 -0.50
CA GLN A 256 -34.89 10.24 -0.69
C GLN A 256 -35.42 10.13 -2.15
N ARG A 257 -34.50 9.93 -3.12
CA ARG A 257 -34.90 9.78 -4.56
C ARG A 257 -35.14 8.34 -5.00
N ILE A 258 -34.87 7.35 -4.16
CA ILE A 258 -35.01 5.91 -4.51
C ILE A 258 -36.36 5.34 -3.98
N PHE A 259 -36.96 6.00 -3.00
CA PHE A 259 -38.19 5.55 -2.34
C PHE A 259 -39.34 6.58 -2.41
N GLY A 260 -39.24 7.56 -3.31
CA GLY A 260 -40.29 8.54 -3.60
C GLY A 260 -41.00 8.25 -4.93
#